data_5c8573f17b8e838859b9c1158059de20
#
_entry.id   5c8573f17b8e838859b9c1158059de20
#
_cell.length_a   1.000
_cell.length_b   1.000
_cell.length_c   1.000
_cell.angle_alpha   90.00
_cell.angle_beta   90.00
_cell.angle_gamma   90.00
#
_symmetry.space_group_name_H-M   'P 1'
#
loop_
_entity.id
_entity.type
_entity.pdbx_description
1 polymer ?
#
loop_
_entity_poly.entity_id
_entity_poly.type
_entity_poly.pdbx_seq_one_letter_code
_entity_poly.pdbx_strand_id
1 'polypeptide(L)'
;MAAPERIVCLTEETTEWLYLLGEERRIVGVSAYTVRPPESRQKPRVSAFLTGNIKKIKSLKPDLVIGFSDIQAELAAKLIKEGLNVLVTNQRSLAEIEATLRLIAGIVGQSKKGETLLKTWRKKVETIRHRNRNKKILRVFFQEWDEPVISAIGWVSELIEICGGKNIFAAKAGAMAKDRIVTVADVLKARPEVIIGSWCGKHMDRAWIEIQFADTPAVKAGHVYEVDSAEILQPGPALFIDGIDRIEQAIAAARAL
;
A
#
# COMPACT_ATOMS: atom_id res chain seq x y z
N MET A 1 -16.85 25.91 1.66
CA MET A 1 -17.68 24.76 2.08
C MET A 1 -17.22 24.34 3.47
N ALA A 2 -18.13 23.92 4.35
CA ALA A 2 -17.76 23.31 5.61
C ALA A 2 -17.00 21.98 5.36
N ALA A 3 -16.14 21.59 6.31
CA ALA A 3 -15.48 20.29 6.21
C ALA A 3 -16.50 19.15 6.27
N PRO A 4 -16.27 18.01 5.56
CA PRO A 4 -17.20 16.89 5.57
C PRO A 4 -17.29 16.28 6.98
N GLU A 5 -18.53 15.96 7.39
CA GLU A 5 -18.82 15.41 8.72
C GLU A 5 -19.13 13.91 8.68
N ARG A 6 -19.48 13.36 7.51
CA ARG A 6 -19.89 11.97 7.33
C ARG A 6 -19.16 11.34 6.15
N ILE A 7 -18.03 10.70 6.43
CA ILE A 7 -17.11 10.19 5.41
C ILE A 7 -17.27 8.67 5.31
N VAL A 8 -17.40 8.17 4.09
CA VAL A 8 -17.23 6.76 3.77
C VAL A 8 -15.85 6.55 3.15
N CYS A 9 -15.05 5.67 3.73
CA CYS A 9 -13.73 5.29 3.23
C CYS A 9 -13.85 3.94 2.50
N LEU A 10 -13.68 3.93 1.18
CA LEU A 10 -13.74 2.71 0.38
C LEU A 10 -12.44 1.91 0.42
N THR A 11 -11.40 2.44 1.09
CA THR A 11 -10.06 1.86 1.21
C THR A 11 -9.48 2.04 2.61
N GLU A 12 -8.48 1.25 2.94
CA GLU A 12 -7.90 1.15 4.28
C GLU A 12 -7.06 2.38 4.64
N GLU A 13 -6.23 2.84 3.69
CA GLU A 13 -5.27 3.93 3.93
C GLU A 13 -5.97 5.23 4.34
N THR A 14 -7.12 5.52 3.75
CA THR A 14 -7.92 6.70 4.12
C THR A 14 -8.48 6.56 5.51
N THR A 15 -8.94 5.36 5.88
CA THR A 15 -9.43 5.08 7.23
C THR A 15 -8.33 5.29 8.26
N GLU A 16 -7.18 4.65 8.09
CA GLU A 16 -6.03 4.78 9.00
C GLU A 16 -5.60 6.25 9.13
N TRP A 17 -5.57 6.98 8.01
CA TRP A 17 -5.20 8.40 8.03
C TRP A 17 -6.14 9.25 8.85
N LEU A 18 -7.45 9.08 8.70
CA LEU A 18 -8.44 9.83 9.48
C LEU A 18 -8.35 9.51 10.98
N TYR A 19 -8.07 8.27 11.37
CA TYR A 19 -7.80 7.93 12.76
C TYR A 19 -6.55 8.64 13.30
N LEU A 20 -5.46 8.65 12.55
CA LEU A 20 -4.23 9.36 12.93
C LEU A 20 -4.45 10.87 13.07
N LEU A 21 -5.33 11.43 12.27
CA LEU A 21 -5.74 12.84 12.37
C LEU A 21 -6.67 13.13 13.56
N GLY A 22 -7.27 12.10 14.20
CA GLY A 22 -8.26 12.25 15.27
C GLY A 22 -9.66 12.55 14.75
N GLU A 23 -9.93 12.16 13.50
CA GLU A 23 -11.19 12.43 12.79
C GLU A 23 -12.03 11.15 12.61
N GLU A 24 -11.78 10.11 13.40
CA GLU A 24 -12.46 8.81 13.34
C GLU A 24 -13.98 8.91 13.54
N ARG A 25 -14.45 9.96 14.22
CA ARG A 25 -15.89 10.21 14.43
C ARG A 25 -16.62 10.52 13.14
N ARG A 26 -15.93 11.11 12.16
CA ARG A 26 -16.48 11.41 10.83
C ARG A 26 -16.66 10.16 9.96
N ILE A 27 -15.95 9.06 10.28
CA ILE A 27 -16.03 7.83 9.51
C ILE A 27 -17.34 7.11 9.81
N VAL A 28 -18.24 7.05 8.83
CA VAL A 28 -19.55 6.38 8.93
C VAL A 28 -19.59 5.02 8.22
N GLY A 29 -18.60 4.71 7.37
CA GLY A 29 -18.49 3.41 6.70
C GLY A 29 -17.07 3.18 6.18
N VAL A 30 -16.65 1.90 6.15
CA VAL A 30 -15.31 1.48 5.75
C VAL A 30 -15.36 0.27 4.80
N SER A 31 -14.24 0.01 4.12
CA SER A 31 -14.01 -1.23 3.37
C SER A 31 -14.04 -2.46 4.29
N ALA A 32 -14.48 -3.59 3.76
CA ALA A 32 -14.44 -4.89 4.47
C ALA A 32 -13.00 -5.32 4.77
N TYR A 33 -12.03 -4.85 3.99
CA TYR A 33 -10.61 -5.15 4.17
C TYR A 33 -9.91 -4.26 5.20
N THR A 34 -10.59 -3.22 5.70
CA THR A 34 -10.01 -2.31 6.69
C THR A 34 -9.70 -3.06 7.98
N VAL A 35 -8.42 -3.14 8.32
CA VAL A 35 -7.89 -3.79 9.53
C VAL A 35 -7.09 -2.83 10.40
N ARG A 36 -6.73 -1.66 9.87
CA ARG A 36 -5.93 -0.64 10.55
C ARG A 36 -6.67 0.69 10.71
N PRO A 37 -6.67 1.30 11.92
CA PRO A 37 -6.28 0.65 13.16
C PRO A 37 -7.35 -0.41 13.59
N PRO A 38 -7.08 -1.28 14.59
CA PRO A 38 -8.01 -2.34 14.99
C PRO A 38 -9.41 -1.85 15.34
N GLU A 39 -9.54 -0.65 15.90
CA GLU A 39 -10.81 -0.01 16.27
C GLU A 39 -11.71 0.26 15.06
N SER A 40 -11.14 0.39 13.87
CA SER A 40 -11.87 0.57 12.61
C SER A 40 -12.82 -0.60 12.30
N ARG A 41 -12.54 -1.79 12.88
CA ARG A 41 -13.38 -2.98 12.73
C ARG A 41 -14.80 -2.81 13.28
N GLN A 42 -15.02 -1.84 14.16
CA GLN A 42 -16.33 -1.50 14.71
C GLN A 42 -17.18 -0.65 13.75
N LYS A 43 -16.58 -0.10 12.69
CA LYS A 43 -17.29 0.73 11.71
C LYS A 43 -18.09 -0.14 10.73
N PRO A 44 -19.26 0.35 10.23
CA PRO A 44 -20.05 -0.34 9.23
C PRO A 44 -19.23 -0.64 7.97
N ARG A 45 -19.15 -1.92 7.59
CA ARG A 45 -18.50 -2.36 6.35
C ARG A 45 -19.44 -2.17 5.17
N VAL A 46 -19.04 -1.41 4.16
CA VAL A 46 -19.90 -0.97 3.07
C VAL A 46 -19.41 -1.37 1.67
N SER A 47 -18.15 -1.74 1.55
CA SER A 47 -17.55 -2.15 0.28
C SER A 47 -16.59 -3.32 0.47
N ALA A 48 -16.37 -4.07 -0.61
CA ALA A 48 -15.20 -4.87 -0.84
C ALA A 48 -14.19 -4.03 -1.67
N PHE A 49 -13.15 -4.67 -2.21
CA PHE A 49 -12.11 -3.94 -2.95
C PHE A 49 -12.64 -3.31 -4.25
N LEU A 50 -13.39 -4.08 -5.07
CA LEU A 50 -13.92 -3.66 -6.37
C LEU A 50 -15.40 -3.26 -6.31
N THR A 51 -16.14 -3.70 -5.30
CA THR A 51 -17.58 -3.59 -5.22
C THR A 51 -18.03 -2.90 -3.95
N GLY A 52 -19.19 -2.24 -3.98
CA GLY A 52 -19.79 -1.60 -2.82
C GLY A 52 -21.30 -1.79 -2.76
N ASN A 53 -21.83 -1.84 -1.55
CA ASN A 53 -23.27 -1.84 -1.32
C ASN A 53 -23.79 -0.40 -1.34
N ILE A 54 -24.20 0.06 -2.52
CA ILE A 54 -24.65 1.43 -2.74
C ILE A 54 -25.84 1.79 -1.84
N LYS A 55 -26.81 0.89 -1.64
CA LYS A 55 -27.94 1.12 -0.75
C LYS A 55 -27.49 1.37 0.69
N LYS A 56 -26.53 0.56 1.18
CA LYS A 56 -25.97 0.72 2.51
C LYS A 56 -25.16 2.00 2.62
N ILE A 57 -24.34 2.34 1.62
CA ILE A 57 -23.60 3.61 1.58
C ILE A 57 -24.57 4.79 1.68
N LYS A 58 -25.63 4.83 0.85
CA LYS A 58 -26.64 5.90 0.88
C LYS A 58 -27.37 6.00 2.22
N SER A 59 -27.69 4.86 2.85
CA SER A 59 -28.38 4.86 4.16
C SER A 59 -27.57 5.50 5.28
N LEU A 60 -26.23 5.51 5.14
CA LEU A 60 -25.33 6.20 6.06
C LEU A 60 -25.30 7.72 5.85
N LYS A 61 -25.96 8.24 4.80
CA LYS A 61 -26.03 9.67 4.46
C LYS A 61 -24.65 10.34 4.47
N PRO A 62 -23.66 9.84 3.72
CA PRO A 62 -22.33 10.45 3.67
C PRO A 62 -22.42 11.79 2.91
N ASP A 63 -21.63 12.75 3.33
CA ASP A 63 -21.36 14.00 2.61
C ASP A 63 -20.11 13.91 1.72
N LEU A 64 -19.24 12.89 1.99
CA LEU A 64 -18.09 12.56 1.15
C LEU A 64 -17.83 11.04 1.15
N VAL A 65 -17.56 10.50 -0.05
CA VAL A 65 -17.03 9.14 -0.24
C VAL A 65 -15.61 9.26 -0.79
N ILE A 66 -14.63 8.57 -0.18
CA ILE A 66 -13.25 8.57 -0.64
C ILE A 66 -12.89 7.17 -1.11
N GLY A 67 -12.40 7.07 -2.35
CA GLY A 67 -11.95 5.85 -2.99
C GLY A 67 -10.55 5.99 -3.57
N PHE A 68 -10.03 4.89 -4.12
CA PHE A 68 -8.69 4.80 -4.66
C PHE A 68 -8.67 4.16 -6.04
N SER A 69 -7.99 4.83 -6.97
CA SER A 69 -7.56 4.40 -8.29
C SER A 69 -8.63 4.01 -9.30
N ASP A 70 -8.16 3.71 -10.49
CA ASP A 70 -8.92 3.16 -11.63
C ASP A 70 -9.71 1.88 -11.29
N ILE A 71 -9.22 1.09 -10.32
CA ILE A 71 -9.87 -0.14 -9.87
C ILE A 71 -11.28 0.12 -9.33
N GLN A 72 -11.51 1.28 -8.70
CA GLN A 72 -12.82 1.68 -8.16
C GLN A 72 -13.61 2.63 -9.08
N ALA A 73 -13.16 2.86 -10.32
CA ALA A 73 -13.79 3.81 -11.24
C ALA A 73 -15.28 3.51 -11.50
N GLU A 74 -15.64 2.25 -11.70
CA GLU A 74 -17.05 1.86 -11.91
C GLU A 74 -17.90 2.07 -10.66
N LEU A 75 -17.38 1.78 -9.49
CA LEU A 75 -18.07 2.01 -8.22
C LEU A 75 -18.28 3.52 -8.01
N ALA A 76 -17.24 4.32 -8.25
CA ALA A 76 -17.31 5.78 -8.16
C ALA A 76 -18.36 6.35 -9.11
N ALA A 77 -18.38 5.90 -10.36
CA ALA A 77 -19.40 6.34 -11.34
C ALA A 77 -20.82 6.02 -10.88
N LYS A 78 -21.06 4.85 -10.28
CA LYS A 78 -22.38 4.48 -9.73
C LYS A 78 -22.75 5.38 -8.54
N LEU A 79 -21.81 5.66 -7.64
CA LEU A 79 -22.05 6.52 -6.48
C LEU A 79 -22.37 7.97 -6.89
N ILE A 80 -21.66 8.49 -7.90
CA ILE A 80 -21.92 9.83 -8.46
C ILE A 80 -23.33 9.89 -9.07
N LYS A 81 -23.77 8.87 -9.84
CA LYS A 81 -25.12 8.79 -10.40
C LYS A 81 -26.21 8.77 -9.32
N GLU A 82 -25.89 8.31 -8.13
CA GLU A 82 -26.77 8.31 -6.96
C GLU A 82 -26.74 9.63 -6.16
N GLY A 83 -26.04 10.63 -6.66
CA GLY A 83 -25.99 11.99 -6.09
C GLY A 83 -24.98 12.15 -4.94
N LEU A 84 -24.04 11.23 -4.78
CA LEU A 84 -23.00 11.31 -3.73
C LEU A 84 -21.76 12.08 -4.22
N ASN A 85 -21.14 12.85 -3.33
CA ASN A 85 -19.82 13.44 -3.59
C ASN A 85 -18.74 12.36 -3.44
N VAL A 86 -17.93 12.18 -4.48
CA VAL A 86 -16.90 11.15 -4.52
C VAL A 86 -15.55 11.77 -4.85
N LEU A 87 -14.56 11.52 -4.01
CA LEU A 87 -13.15 11.79 -4.26
C LEU A 87 -12.45 10.48 -4.56
N VAL A 88 -11.88 10.33 -5.75
CA VAL A 88 -11.01 9.19 -6.09
C VAL A 88 -9.59 9.69 -6.23
N THR A 89 -8.67 9.10 -5.47
CA THR A 89 -7.24 9.39 -5.53
C THR A 89 -6.51 8.30 -6.32
N ASN A 90 -5.33 8.59 -6.86
CA ASN A 90 -4.62 7.63 -7.75
C ASN A 90 -3.11 7.70 -7.58
N GLN A 91 -2.63 7.74 -6.34
CA GLN A 91 -1.22 7.82 -6.00
C GLN A 91 -0.48 6.54 -6.35
N ARG A 92 0.72 6.65 -6.94
CA ARG A 92 1.57 5.53 -7.37
C ARG A 92 3.02 5.63 -6.87
N SER A 93 3.40 6.75 -6.26
CA SER A 93 4.71 7.02 -5.69
C SER A 93 4.60 7.50 -4.25
N LEU A 94 5.70 7.46 -3.50
CA LEU A 94 5.73 7.99 -2.12
C LEU A 94 5.41 9.49 -2.08
N ALA A 95 5.86 10.24 -3.08
CA ALA A 95 5.57 11.67 -3.18
C ALA A 95 4.07 11.93 -3.40
N GLU A 96 3.41 11.16 -4.27
CA GLU A 96 1.98 11.26 -4.51
C GLU A 96 1.16 10.80 -3.30
N ILE A 97 1.63 9.78 -2.58
CA ILE A 97 1.00 9.36 -1.30
C ILE A 97 1.04 10.50 -0.30
N GLU A 98 2.19 11.15 -0.10
CA GLU A 98 2.27 12.32 0.78
C GLU A 98 1.36 13.46 0.33
N ALA A 99 1.26 13.73 -0.96
CA ALA A 99 0.39 14.75 -1.52
C ALA A 99 -1.10 14.43 -1.24
N THR A 100 -1.49 13.16 -1.41
CA THR A 100 -2.85 12.69 -1.12
C THR A 100 -3.18 12.81 0.37
N LEU A 101 -2.27 12.38 1.25
CA LEU A 101 -2.47 12.50 2.69
C LEU A 101 -2.60 13.98 3.13
N ARG A 102 -1.82 14.86 2.51
CA ARG A 102 -1.91 16.32 2.74
C ARG A 102 -3.24 16.88 2.28
N LEU A 103 -3.72 16.45 1.10
CA LEU A 103 -5.03 16.84 0.56
C LEU A 103 -6.15 16.43 1.52
N ILE A 104 -6.19 15.17 1.94
CA ILE A 104 -7.23 14.66 2.85
C ILE A 104 -7.19 15.39 4.19
N ALA A 105 -5.98 15.64 4.75
CA ALA A 105 -5.84 16.43 5.98
C ALA A 105 -6.39 17.85 5.83
N GLY A 106 -6.21 18.46 4.67
CA GLY A 106 -6.80 19.77 4.32
C GLY A 106 -8.32 19.74 4.27
N ILE A 107 -8.89 18.72 3.64
CA ILE A 107 -10.34 18.53 3.51
C ILE A 107 -11.03 18.44 4.88
N VAL A 108 -10.40 17.77 5.86
CA VAL A 108 -10.97 17.60 7.22
C VAL A 108 -10.49 18.67 8.20
N GLY A 109 -9.77 19.71 7.74
CA GLY A 109 -9.31 20.83 8.57
C GLY A 109 -8.11 20.51 9.48
N GLN A 110 -7.39 19.43 9.22
CA GLN A 110 -6.27 18.94 10.04
C GLN A 110 -4.90 19.14 9.40
N SER A 111 -4.73 20.16 8.54
CA SER A 111 -3.48 20.39 7.78
C SER A 111 -2.23 20.44 8.67
N LYS A 112 -2.29 21.12 9.84
CA LYS A 112 -1.14 21.21 10.75
C LYS A 112 -0.74 19.86 11.32
N LYS A 113 -1.70 19.06 11.76
CA LYS A 113 -1.46 17.71 12.31
C LYS A 113 -0.93 16.79 11.23
N GLY A 114 -1.55 16.82 10.03
CA GLY A 114 -1.09 16.09 8.88
C GLY A 114 0.36 16.39 8.52
N GLU A 115 0.74 17.66 8.42
CA GLU A 115 2.12 18.02 8.09
C GLU A 115 3.13 17.61 9.18
N THR A 116 2.74 17.61 10.44
CA THR A 116 3.58 17.12 11.55
C THR A 116 3.88 15.63 11.40
N LEU A 117 2.87 14.82 11.09
CA LEU A 117 3.03 13.38 10.85
C LEU A 117 3.91 13.11 9.62
N LEU A 118 3.64 13.78 8.51
CA LEU A 118 4.43 13.65 7.28
C LEU A 118 5.89 14.04 7.49
N LYS A 119 6.16 15.11 8.25
CA LYS A 119 7.53 15.51 8.59
C LYS A 119 8.26 14.43 9.40
N THR A 120 7.58 13.80 10.34
CA THR A 120 8.14 12.68 11.13
C THR A 120 8.50 11.51 10.24
N TRP A 121 7.63 11.15 9.30
CA TRP A 121 7.86 10.03 8.39
C TRP A 121 8.98 10.33 7.38
N ARG A 122 9.04 11.53 6.82
CA ARG A 122 10.18 11.95 5.97
C ARG A 122 11.50 11.80 6.71
N LYS A 123 11.57 12.24 7.98
CA LYS A 123 12.78 12.06 8.79
C LYS A 123 13.15 10.59 8.95
N LYS A 124 12.18 9.70 9.18
CA LYS A 124 12.39 8.25 9.26
C LYS A 124 12.95 7.71 7.94
N VAL A 125 12.32 8.04 6.82
CA VAL A 125 12.75 7.65 5.47
C VAL A 125 14.20 8.09 5.19
N GLU A 126 14.54 9.34 5.48
CA GLU A 126 15.92 9.84 5.30
C GLU A 126 16.92 9.15 6.22
N THR A 127 16.53 8.84 7.46
CA THR A 127 17.39 8.09 8.39
C THR A 127 17.70 6.69 7.84
N ILE A 128 16.69 5.99 7.31
CA ILE A 128 16.86 4.66 6.72
C ILE A 128 17.71 4.75 5.46
N ARG A 129 17.44 5.70 4.58
CA ARG A 129 18.23 5.95 3.36
C ARG A 129 19.71 6.19 3.69
N HIS A 130 19.99 7.06 4.64
CA HIS A 130 21.36 7.36 5.07
C HIS A 130 22.06 6.14 5.64
N ARG A 131 21.40 5.35 6.50
CA ARG A 131 21.92 4.11 7.11
C ARG A 131 22.27 3.05 6.08
N ASN A 132 21.60 3.03 4.93
CA ASN A 132 21.79 2.03 3.88
C ASN A 132 22.65 2.51 2.70
N ARG A 133 23.03 3.80 2.62
CA ARG A 133 23.70 4.43 1.47
C ARG A 133 24.97 3.74 1.00
N ASN A 134 25.79 3.23 1.93
CA ASN A 134 27.09 2.65 1.63
C ASN A 134 27.12 1.12 1.79
N LYS A 135 25.96 0.48 1.91
CA LYS A 135 25.87 -0.97 2.03
C LYS A 135 25.80 -1.63 0.65
N LYS A 136 26.16 -2.92 0.57
CA LYS A 136 26.00 -3.72 -0.64
C LYS A 136 24.53 -3.65 -1.10
N ILE A 137 24.31 -3.28 -2.36
CA ILE A 137 22.99 -3.28 -2.98
C ILE A 137 22.63 -4.72 -3.37
N LEU A 138 21.51 -5.23 -2.82
CA LEU A 138 21.00 -6.56 -3.15
C LEU A 138 19.90 -6.46 -4.22
N ARG A 139 19.88 -7.44 -5.14
CA ARG A 139 18.79 -7.60 -6.11
C ARG A 139 17.58 -8.16 -5.40
N VAL A 140 16.48 -7.40 -5.39
CA VAL A 140 15.24 -7.75 -4.71
C VAL A 140 14.15 -8.03 -5.74
N PHE A 141 13.51 -9.18 -5.63
CA PHE A 141 12.22 -9.45 -6.25
C PHE A 141 11.12 -9.25 -5.22
N PHE A 142 10.19 -8.34 -5.49
CA PHE A 142 8.97 -8.21 -4.71
C PHE A 142 7.81 -8.79 -5.52
N GLN A 143 7.10 -9.74 -4.91
CA GLN A 143 5.93 -10.38 -5.52
C GLN A 143 4.65 -9.91 -4.85
N GLU A 144 3.83 -9.17 -5.60
CA GLU A 144 2.53 -8.65 -5.15
C GLU A 144 1.40 -9.68 -5.31
N TRP A 145 1.56 -10.62 -6.24
CA TRP A 145 0.59 -11.66 -6.54
C TRP A 145 1.24 -12.86 -7.21
N ASP A 146 0.62 -14.04 -7.09
CA ASP A 146 1.17 -15.31 -7.57
C ASP A 146 0.73 -15.68 -9.01
N GLU A 147 -0.54 -15.47 -9.36
CA GLU A 147 -1.07 -15.89 -10.68
C GLU A 147 -2.06 -14.85 -11.23
N PRO A 148 -1.65 -14.08 -12.27
CA PRO A 148 -0.28 -14.04 -12.82
C PRO A 148 0.73 -13.48 -11.82
N VAL A 149 2.01 -13.79 -11.99
CA VAL A 149 3.08 -13.23 -11.16
C VAL A 149 3.16 -11.73 -11.41
N ILE A 150 2.89 -10.93 -10.36
CA ILE A 150 2.92 -9.45 -10.42
C ILE A 150 4.08 -8.94 -9.57
N SER A 151 4.93 -8.10 -10.17
CA SER A 151 6.05 -7.45 -9.49
C SER A 151 5.64 -6.20 -8.74
N ALA A 152 6.58 -5.59 -8.01
CA ALA A 152 6.37 -4.41 -7.15
C ALA A 152 5.67 -3.25 -7.83
N ILE A 153 4.71 -2.65 -7.15
CA ILE A 153 4.14 -1.34 -7.49
C ILE A 153 5.15 -0.22 -7.18
N GLY A 154 4.94 0.97 -7.76
CA GLY A 154 5.89 2.09 -7.74
C GLY A 154 6.42 2.42 -6.35
N TRP A 155 5.56 2.70 -5.37
CA TRP A 155 5.99 3.05 -4.01
C TRP A 155 6.76 1.94 -3.29
N VAL A 156 6.44 0.65 -3.56
CA VAL A 156 7.21 -0.47 -3.01
C VAL A 156 8.59 -0.52 -3.63
N SER A 157 8.71 -0.27 -4.93
CA SER A 157 10.00 -0.16 -5.62
C SER A 157 10.87 0.95 -5.00
N GLU A 158 10.28 2.13 -4.70
CA GLU A 158 10.96 3.22 -4.02
C GLU A 158 11.42 2.85 -2.60
N LEU A 159 10.56 2.14 -1.82
CA LEU A 159 10.94 1.67 -0.48
C LEU A 159 12.11 0.68 -0.52
N ILE A 160 12.12 -0.24 -1.49
CA ILE A 160 13.25 -1.17 -1.68
C ILE A 160 14.55 -0.39 -1.92
N GLU A 161 14.54 0.64 -2.76
CA GLU A 161 15.71 1.46 -3.04
C GLU A 161 16.17 2.26 -1.81
N ILE A 162 15.24 2.85 -1.06
CA ILE A 162 15.52 3.56 0.20
C ILE A 162 16.20 2.62 1.21
N CYS A 163 15.77 1.37 1.26
CA CYS A 163 16.34 0.34 2.13
C CYS A 163 17.64 -0.28 1.59
N GLY A 164 18.16 0.24 0.48
CA GLY A 164 19.44 -0.20 -0.12
C GLY A 164 19.34 -1.50 -0.90
N GLY A 165 18.16 -1.85 -1.39
CA GLY A 165 17.95 -2.88 -2.39
C GLY A 165 17.84 -2.27 -3.79
N LYS A 166 17.77 -3.15 -4.80
CA LYS A 166 17.42 -2.80 -6.19
C LYS A 166 16.27 -3.69 -6.63
N ASN A 167 15.11 -3.10 -6.90
CA ASN A 167 14.02 -3.85 -7.50
C ASN A 167 14.44 -4.31 -8.90
N ILE A 168 14.46 -5.63 -9.13
CA ILE A 168 14.92 -6.22 -10.40
C ILE A 168 13.98 -5.90 -11.57
N PHE A 169 12.74 -5.49 -11.29
CA PHE A 169 11.75 -5.11 -12.28
C PHE A 169 11.32 -3.62 -12.17
N ALA A 170 12.18 -2.76 -11.64
CA ALA A 170 11.88 -1.32 -11.51
C ALA A 170 11.39 -0.68 -12.82
N ALA A 171 11.95 -1.09 -13.97
CA ALA A 171 11.52 -0.61 -15.28
C ALA A 171 10.06 -1.01 -15.65
N LYS A 172 9.48 -1.99 -14.98
CA LYS A 172 8.08 -2.42 -15.14
C LYS A 172 7.13 -1.81 -14.11
N ALA A 173 7.58 -0.93 -13.23
CA ALA A 173 6.79 -0.31 -12.16
C ALA A 173 5.72 0.67 -12.72
N GLY A 174 4.94 0.20 -13.69
CA GLY A 174 3.79 0.91 -14.25
C GLY A 174 2.67 1.12 -13.25
N ALA A 175 1.72 1.99 -13.58
CA ALA A 175 0.59 2.29 -12.71
C ALA A 175 -0.36 1.09 -12.52
N MET A 176 -0.56 0.28 -13.54
CA MET A 176 -1.53 -0.82 -13.53
C MET A 176 -0.86 -2.17 -13.27
N ALA A 177 -1.58 -3.09 -12.61
CA ALA A 177 -1.08 -4.44 -12.33
C ALA A 177 -0.66 -5.22 -13.59
N LYS A 178 -1.41 -5.06 -14.69
CA LYS A 178 -1.10 -5.71 -15.99
C LYS A 178 0.27 -5.33 -16.55
N ASP A 179 0.76 -4.12 -16.26
CA ASP A 179 2.05 -3.61 -16.75
C ASP A 179 3.23 -4.20 -15.96
N ARG A 180 2.93 -4.77 -14.78
CA ARG A 180 3.90 -5.33 -13.85
C ARG A 180 3.94 -6.87 -13.86
N ILE A 181 3.18 -7.50 -14.77
CA ILE A 181 3.21 -8.94 -14.94
C ILE A 181 4.59 -9.36 -15.46
N VAL A 182 5.13 -10.42 -14.83
CA VAL A 182 6.40 -11.05 -15.17
C VAL A 182 6.22 -12.56 -15.21
N THR A 183 7.12 -13.27 -15.91
CA THR A 183 7.12 -14.73 -15.93
C THR A 183 8.08 -15.30 -14.88
N VAL A 184 7.86 -16.55 -14.50
CA VAL A 184 8.83 -17.28 -13.66
C VAL A 184 10.22 -17.28 -14.30
N ALA A 185 10.31 -17.46 -15.63
CA ALA A 185 11.56 -17.41 -16.37
C ALA A 185 12.28 -16.04 -16.26
N ASP A 186 11.53 -14.92 -16.27
CA ASP A 186 12.10 -13.58 -16.07
C ASP A 186 12.73 -13.46 -14.68
N VAL A 187 12.07 -13.96 -13.63
CA VAL A 187 12.58 -13.93 -12.25
C VAL A 187 13.84 -14.79 -12.12
N LEU A 188 13.83 -16.00 -12.64
CA LEU A 188 14.99 -16.90 -12.64
C LEU A 188 16.18 -16.27 -13.37
N LYS A 189 15.97 -15.66 -14.53
CA LYS A 189 17.02 -14.95 -15.30
C LYS A 189 17.57 -13.75 -14.53
N ALA A 190 16.73 -13.01 -13.82
CA ALA A 190 17.15 -11.83 -13.04
C ALA A 190 17.92 -12.19 -11.75
N ARG A 191 17.87 -13.47 -11.31
CA ARG A 191 18.65 -14.02 -10.18
C ARG A 191 18.57 -13.16 -8.90
N PRO A 192 17.36 -12.93 -8.32
CA PRO A 192 17.25 -12.15 -7.09
C PRO A 192 18.06 -12.76 -5.95
N GLU A 193 18.59 -11.90 -5.08
CA GLU A 193 19.28 -12.26 -3.84
C GLU A 193 18.32 -12.24 -2.64
N VAL A 194 17.18 -11.54 -2.79
CA VAL A 194 16.09 -11.48 -1.80
C VAL A 194 14.76 -11.59 -2.53
N ILE A 195 13.86 -12.37 -1.99
CA ILE A 195 12.44 -12.42 -2.42
C ILE A 195 11.58 -11.92 -1.25
N ILE A 196 10.71 -10.97 -1.53
CA ILE A 196 9.73 -10.45 -0.58
C ILE A 196 8.35 -10.65 -1.21
N GLY A 197 7.48 -11.41 -0.57
CA GLY A 197 6.10 -11.60 -1.00
C GLY A 197 5.14 -10.81 -0.13
N SER A 198 4.12 -10.24 -0.77
CA SER A 198 3.00 -9.62 -0.07
C SER A 198 1.77 -9.73 -0.95
N TRP A 199 0.86 -10.63 -0.60
CA TRP A 199 -0.31 -10.93 -1.42
C TRP A 199 -1.57 -10.34 -0.82
N CYS A 200 -2.30 -9.57 -1.61
CA CYS A 200 -3.47 -8.86 -1.13
C CYS A 200 -4.55 -9.83 -0.61
N GLY A 201 -4.86 -9.73 0.69
CA GLY A 201 -5.94 -10.48 1.34
C GLY A 201 -5.66 -11.95 1.61
N LYS A 202 -4.45 -12.46 1.35
CA LYS A 202 -4.04 -13.84 1.68
C LYS A 202 -2.56 -13.91 2.08
N HIS A 203 -2.20 -14.93 2.83
CA HIS A 203 -0.80 -15.23 3.11
C HIS A 203 -0.05 -15.67 1.85
N MET A 204 1.23 -15.35 1.81
CA MET A 204 2.16 -15.81 0.78
C MET A 204 2.32 -17.34 0.86
N ASP A 205 2.15 -18.03 -0.24
CA ASP A 205 2.51 -19.45 -0.33
C ASP A 205 4.02 -19.59 -0.52
N ARG A 206 4.70 -19.75 0.63
CA ARG A 206 6.13 -19.91 0.67
C ARG A 206 6.63 -21.14 -0.09
N ALA A 207 5.90 -22.26 0.00
CA ALA A 207 6.26 -23.49 -0.69
C ALA A 207 6.19 -23.31 -2.21
N TRP A 208 5.16 -22.64 -2.71
CA TRP A 208 5.05 -22.28 -4.12
C TRP A 208 6.26 -21.45 -4.58
N ILE A 209 6.64 -20.42 -3.82
CA ILE A 209 7.81 -19.56 -4.14
C ILE A 209 9.10 -20.38 -4.18
N GLU A 210 9.31 -21.23 -3.18
CA GLU A 210 10.53 -22.06 -3.08
C GLU A 210 10.64 -23.08 -4.22
N ILE A 211 9.51 -23.60 -4.71
CA ILE A 211 9.46 -24.48 -5.87
C ILE A 211 9.70 -23.71 -7.17
N GLN A 212 8.96 -22.62 -7.40
CA GLN A 212 9.03 -21.89 -8.67
C GLN A 212 10.37 -21.18 -8.88
N PHE A 213 10.98 -20.70 -7.79
CA PHE A 213 12.21 -19.92 -7.83
C PHE A 213 13.41 -20.64 -7.21
N ALA A 214 13.37 -21.99 -7.15
CA ALA A 214 14.41 -22.84 -6.53
C ALA A 214 15.83 -22.50 -6.96
N ASP A 215 16.03 -22.13 -8.23
CA ASP A 215 17.34 -21.83 -8.78
C ASP A 215 17.87 -20.41 -8.50
N THR A 216 17.08 -19.58 -7.83
CA THR A 216 17.53 -18.24 -7.47
C THR A 216 18.50 -18.25 -6.26
N PRO A 217 19.43 -17.28 -6.20
CA PRO A 217 20.25 -17.09 -5.00
C PRO A 217 19.42 -16.89 -3.73
N ALA A 218 18.29 -16.20 -3.83
CA ALA A 218 17.40 -15.94 -2.71
C ALA A 218 16.88 -17.23 -2.06
N VAL A 219 16.33 -18.15 -2.84
CA VAL A 219 15.79 -19.42 -2.31
C VAL A 219 16.92 -20.29 -1.77
N LYS A 220 18.04 -20.42 -2.50
CA LYS A 220 19.22 -21.21 -2.08
C LYS A 220 19.81 -20.73 -0.75
N ALA A 221 19.71 -19.43 -0.44
CA ALA A 221 20.18 -18.84 0.82
C ALA A 221 19.08 -18.68 1.87
N GLY A 222 17.84 -19.06 1.60
CA GLY A 222 16.71 -18.91 2.52
C GLY A 222 16.19 -17.46 2.69
N HIS A 223 16.56 -16.55 1.79
CA HIS A 223 16.18 -15.13 1.81
C HIS A 223 14.80 -14.90 1.15
N VAL A 224 13.79 -15.58 1.68
CA VAL A 224 12.37 -15.46 1.29
C VAL A 224 11.59 -14.93 2.49
N TYR A 225 10.98 -13.77 2.35
CA TYR A 225 10.30 -13.05 3.44
C TYR A 225 8.87 -12.71 3.04
N GLU A 226 7.96 -12.73 4.01
CA GLU A 226 6.58 -12.25 3.85
C GLU A 226 6.42 -10.90 4.55
N VAL A 227 5.69 -9.97 3.92
CA VAL A 227 5.25 -8.72 4.54
C VAL A 227 3.74 -8.65 4.43
N ASP A 228 3.05 -8.29 5.51
CA ASP A 228 1.60 -8.13 5.52
C ASP A 228 1.16 -7.08 4.49
N SER A 229 0.15 -7.42 3.69
CA SER A 229 -0.38 -6.51 2.66
C SER A 229 -0.98 -5.23 3.25
N ALA A 230 -1.49 -5.28 4.47
CA ALA A 230 -1.97 -4.11 5.18
C ALA A 230 -0.84 -3.14 5.59
N GLU A 231 0.42 -3.59 5.62
CA GLU A 231 1.58 -2.75 5.94
C GLU A 231 2.24 -2.16 4.68
N ILE A 232 2.12 -2.81 3.49
CA ILE A 232 2.94 -2.46 2.34
C ILE A 232 2.16 -2.19 1.04
N LEU A 233 0.98 -2.78 0.86
CA LEU A 233 0.20 -2.61 -0.37
C LEU A 233 -0.85 -1.51 -0.29
N GLN A 234 -1.06 -0.91 0.88
CA GLN A 234 -1.96 0.23 1.07
C GLN A 234 -1.19 1.53 0.91
N PRO A 235 -1.51 2.40 -0.09
CA PRO A 235 -0.75 3.62 -0.37
C PRO A 235 -1.05 4.75 0.64
N GLY A 236 -0.63 4.55 1.87
CA GLY A 236 -0.94 5.44 2.99
C GLY A 236 0.02 5.35 4.18
N PRO A 237 -0.47 5.63 5.39
CA PRO A 237 0.34 5.71 6.60
C PRO A 237 1.16 4.48 6.93
N ALA A 238 0.58 3.28 6.76
CA ALA A 238 1.21 2.00 7.09
C ALA A 238 2.60 1.83 6.45
N LEU A 239 2.79 2.34 5.22
CA LEU A 239 4.08 2.30 4.52
C LEU A 239 5.20 2.95 5.31
N PHE A 240 4.92 4.09 5.93
CA PHE A 240 5.89 4.89 6.68
C PHE A 240 6.02 4.41 8.13
N ILE A 241 4.95 3.84 8.69
CA ILE A 241 4.91 3.40 10.10
C ILE A 241 5.62 2.05 10.23
N ASP A 242 5.22 1.07 9.44
CA ASP A 242 5.65 -0.33 9.56
C ASP A 242 6.32 -0.87 8.28
N GLY A 243 5.71 -0.62 7.11
CA GLY A 243 6.12 -1.24 5.85
C GLY A 243 7.57 -1.03 5.48
N ILE A 244 8.11 0.19 5.65
CA ILE A 244 9.51 0.50 5.37
C ILE A 244 10.46 -0.28 6.28
N ASP A 245 10.09 -0.49 7.56
CA ASP A 245 10.91 -1.24 8.51
C ASP A 245 10.95 -2.73 8.12
N ARG A 246 9.82 -3.30 7.64
CA ARG A 246 9.76 -4.68 7.15
C ARG A 246 10.67 -4.90 5.96
N ILE A 247 10.64 -4.00 4.99
CA ILE A 247 11.53 -4.06 3.81
C ILE A 247 12.99 -3.94 4.23
N GLU A 248 13.32 -2.98 5.12
CA GLU A 248 14.69 -2.83 5.61
C GLU A 248 15.17 -4.07 6.35
N GLN A 249 14.36 -4.65 7.24
CA GLN A 249 14.69 -5.86 8.00
C GLN A 249 14.97 -7.04 7.05
N ALA A 250 14.13 -7.28 6.04
CA ALA A 250 14.33 -8.35 5.08
C ALA A 250 15.66 -8.19 4.31
N ILE A 251 15.93 -6.98 3.81
CA ILE A 251 17.18 -6.70 3.07
C ILE A 251 18.40 -6.76 3.99
N ALA A 252 18.30 -6.29 5.23
CA ALA A 252 19.40 -6.32 6.20
C ALA A 252 19.73 -7.76 6.63
N ALA A 253 18.71 -8.60 6.86
CA ALA A 253 18.91 -10.02 7.20
C ALA A 253 19.65 -10.77 6.08
N ALA A 254 19.29 -10.50 4.81
CA ALA A 254 19.97 -11.10 3.67
C ALA A 254 21.42 -10.61 3.43
N ARG A 255 21.84 -9.50 4.08
CA ARG A 255 23.23 -9.02 4.02
C ARG A 255 24.11 -9.64 5.09
N ALA A 256 23.52 -10.12 6.18
CA ALA A 256 24.26 -10.57 7.36
C ALA A 256 24.87 -11.97 7.20
N LEU A 257 24.50 -12.69 6.13
CA LEU A 257 24.99 -14.02 5.75
C LEU A 257 25.91 -13.92 4.53
#